data_5bb244efe845278670d3f74ca71b2a7b
#
_entry.id   5bb244efe845278670d3f74ca71b2a7b
#
_cell.length_a   1.000
_cell.length_b   1.000
_cell.length_c   1.000
_cell.angle_alpha   90.00
_cell.angle_beta   90.00
_cell.angle_gamma   90.00
#
_symmetry.space_group_name_H-M   'P 1'
#
loop_
_entity.id
_entity.type
_entity.pdbx_description
1 polymer ?
#
loop_
_entity_poly.entity_id
_entity_poly.type
_entity_poly.pdbx_seq_one_letter_code
_entity_poly.pdbx_strand_id
1 'polypeptide(L)'
;MFDSTISDAENKFISYLPKTNSYYSNKRNYSVDPETNENTTSLLSPYIRYRLLSEEKILNKVLNIHSFSKVEKYVQEIFWRTYWKGWLEHRPDVYSDYLIDKNNLYDDFKNKKYYLNAINGNTNLSFFNTWVNDLKNRGYLHNHIRMWFASIWIFTLKLPWQ
;
A
#
# COMPACT_ATOMS: atom_id res chain seq x y z
N MET A 1 9.96 3.40 -10.92
CA MET A 1 9.41 4.70 -10.48
C MET A 1 7.99 4.81 -11.04
N PHE A 2 7.08 5.45 -10.34
CA PHE A 2 5.72 5.69 -10.85
C PHE A 2 5.74 6.98 -11.67
N ASP A 3 5.28 6.92 -12.92
CA ASP A 3 5.03 8.11 -13.71
C ASP A 3 3.63 8.66 -13.35
N SER A 4 3.50 9.98 -13.20
CA SER A 4 2.25 10.63 -12.79
C SER A 4 1.29 10.91 -13.95
N THR A 5 1.31 10.08 -14.99
CA THR A 5 0.48 10.24 -16.19
C THR A 5 -0.69 9.23 -16.20
N ILE A 6 -1.80 9.64 -16.82
CA ILE A 6 -2.94 8.75 -17.09
C ILE A 6 -2.51 7.59 -17.99
N SER A 7 -1.65 7.87 -18.99
CA SER A 7 -1.16 6.87 -19.91
C SER A 7 -0.38 5.76 -19.21
N ASP A 8 0.52 6.10 -18.26
CA ASP A 8 1.26 5.09 -17.49
C ASP A 8 0.31 4.27 -16.60
N ALA A 9 -0.67 4.92 -15.96
CA ALA A 9 -1.70 4.24 -15.18
C ALA A 9 -2.49 3.21 -16.01
N GLU A 10 -2.91 3.61 -17.21
CA GLU A 10 -3.66 2.74 -18.13
C GLU A 10 -2.80 1.59 -18.65
N ASN A 11 -1.57 1.86 -19.06
CA ASN A 11 -0.64 0.83 -19.55
C ASN A 11 -0.34 -0.22 -18.46
N LYS A 12 -0.07 0.20 -17.23
CA LYS A 12 0.10 -0.71 -16.09
C LYS A 12 -1.15 -1.54 -15.82
N PHE A 13 -2.32 -0.91 -15.89
CA PHE A 13 -3.56 -1.63 -15.70
C PHE A 13 -3.80 -2.66 -16.79
N ILE A 14 -3.64 -2.29 -18.06
CA ILE A 14 -3.84 -3.19 -19.20
C ILE A 14 -2.87 -4.37 -19.12
N SER A 15 -1.60 -4.13 -18.80
CA SER A 15 -0.61 -5.20 -18.67
C SER A 15 -0.92 -6.18 -17.53
N TYR A 16 -1.52 -5.69 -16.45
CA TYR A 16 -1.88 -6.53 -15.30
C TYR A 16 -3.26 -7.18 -15.43
N LEU A 17 -4.13 -6.68 -16.28
CA LEU A 17 -5.53 -7.08 -16.41
C LEU A 17 -5.74 -8.61 -16.57
N PRO A 18 -4.92 -9.35 -17.35
CA PRO A 18 -5.02 -10.81 -17.42
C PRO A 18 -4.74 -11.53 -16.11
N LYS A 19 -3.97 -10.90 -15.20
CA LYS A 19 -3.55 -11.46 -13.90
C LYS A 19 -4.53 -11.15 -12.76
N THR A 20 -5.65 -10.45 -13.02
CA THR A 20 -6.64 -10.08 -11.97
C THR A 20 -7.48 -11.25 -11.48
N ASN A 21 -7.36 -12.42 -12.08
CA ASN A 21 -8.08 -13.67 -11.79
C ASN A 21 -7.42 -14.49 -10.64
N SER A 22 -7.42 -15.81 -10.78
CA SER A 22 -6.81 -16.75 -9.83
C SER A 22 -5.32 -16.50 -9.58
N TYR A 23 -4.59 -15.93 -10.55
CA TYR A 23 -3.21 -15.53 -10.33
C TYR A 23 -3.13 -14.53 -9.17
N TYR A 24 -3.94 -13.47 -9.21
CA TYR A 24 -3.97 -12.48 -8.13
C TYR A 24 -4.31 -13.12 -6.78
N SER A 25 -5.37 -13.92 -6.70
CA SER A 25 -5.78 -14.54 -5.43
C SER A 25 -4.71 -15.47 -4.83
N ASN A 26 -3.96 -16.16 -5.67
CA ASN A 26 -2.93 -17.11 -5.23
C ASN A 26 -1.59 -16.46 -4.92
N LYS A 27 -1.22 -15.41 -5.65
CA LYS A 27 0.13 -14.82 -5.58
C LYS A 27 0.17 -13.47 -4.83
N ARG A 28 -0.95 -12.81 -4.55
CA ARG A 28 -1.01 -11.47 -3.96
C ARG A 28 -0.29 -11.30 -2.62
N ASN A 29 0.01 -12.39 -1.94
CA ASN A 29 0.70 -12.38 -0.65
C ASN A 29 2.23 -12.36 -0.78
N TYR A 30 2.76 -12.59 -1.95
CA TYR A 30 4.17 -12.45 -2.25
C TYR A 30 4.46 -11.04 -2.76
N SER A 31 5.57 -10.46 -2.37
CA SER A 31 6.02 -9.16 -2.91
C SER A 31 6.49 -9.29 -4.35
N VAL A 32 7.12 -10.43 -4.63
CA VAL A 32 7.61 -10.84 -5.94
C VAL A 32 7.20 -12.30 -6.16
N ASP A 33 6.79 -12.64 -7.35
CA ASP A 33 6.50 -14.03 -7.73
C ASP A 33 7.82 -14.83 -7.69
N PRO A 34 7.92 -15.88 -6.87
CA PRO A 34 9.16 -16.65 -6.76
C PRO A 34 9.56 -17.39 -8.04
N GLU A 35 8.64 -17.59 -8.98
CA GLU A 35 8.89 -18.29 -10.25
C GLU A 35 9.35 -17.34 -11.36
N THR A 36 8.76 -16.12 -11.42
CA THR A 36 8.99 -15.18 -12.53
C THR A 36 9.79 -13.94 -12.12
N ASN A 37 9.98 -13.73 -10.84
CA ASN A 37 10.58 -12.52 -10.26
C ASN A 37 9.83 -11.21 -10.62
N GLU A 38 8.54 -11.33 -10.99
CA GLU A 38 7.68 -10.19 -11.31
C GLU A 38 6.84 -9.76 -10.10
N ASN A 39 6.35 -8.52 -10.11
CA ASN A 39 5.41 -8.06 -9.12
C ASN A 39 4.10 -8.86 -9.17
N THR A 40 3.63 -9.32 -8.02
CA THR A 40 2.41 -10.11 -7.91
C THR A 40 1.14 -9.27 -7.86
N THR A 41 1.26 -7.96 -7.67
CA THR A 41 0.15 -7.00 -7.61
C THR A 41 0.24 -5.99 -8.74
N SER A 42 -0.89 -5.32 -9.01
CA SER A 42 -1.02 -4.37 -10.12
C SER A 42 -0.21 -3.08 -9.95
N LEU A 43 0.24 -2.76 -8.74
CA LEU A 43 0.89 -1.49 -8.40
C LEU A 43 0.05 -0.23 -8.73
N LEU A 44 -1.29 -0.38 -8.81
CA LEU A 44 -2.19 0.71 -9.21
C LEU A 44 -2.59 1.65 -8.06
N SER A 45 -2.28 1.30 -6.81
CA SER A 45 -2.71 2.07 -5.65
C SER A 45 -2.32 3.56 -5.68
N PRO A 46 -1.13 3.98 -6.16
CA PRO A 46 -0.81 5.40 -6.31
C PRO A 46 -1.73 6.11 -7.33
N TYR A 47 -1.97 5.49 -8.48
CA TYR A 47 -2.80 6.08 -9.54
C TYR A 47 -4.26 6.23 -9.14
N ILE A 48 -4.80 5.23 -8.43
CA ILE A 48 -6.16 5.29 -7.89
C ILE A 48 -6.24 6.37 -6.80
N ARG A 49 -5.23 6.48 -5.94
CA ARG A 49 -5.17 7.50 -4.89
C ARG A 49 -5.27 8.91 -5.45
N TYR A 50 -4.56 9.19 -6.52
CA TYR A 50 -4.52 10.51 -7.17
C TYR A 50 -5.57 10.69 -8.27
N ARG A 51 -6.51 9.75 -8.41
CA ARG A 51 -7.62 9.81 -9.39
C ARG A 51 -7.19 9.81 -10.85
N LEU A 52 -5.99 9.33 -11.15
CA LEU A 52 -5.54 9.09 -12.52
C LEU A 52 -6.24 7.88 -13.15
N LEU A 53 -6.73 6.98 -12.31
CA LEU A 53 -7.53 5.81 -12.69
C LEU A 53 -8.65 5.61 -11.67
N SER A 54 -9.91 5.56 -12.12
CA SER A 54 -11.05 5.37 -11.22
C SER A 54 -11.27 3.89 -10.92
N GLU A 55 -11.81 3.61 -9.73
CA GLU A 55 -12.23 2.27 -9.31
C GLU A 55 -13.27 1.69 -10.28
N GLU A 56 -14.23 2.52 -10.71
CA GLU A 56 -15.26 2.13 -11.67
C GLU A 56 -14.68 1.65 -13.01
N LYS A 57 -13.72 2.40 -13.58
CA LYS A 57 -13.05 2.04 -14.83
C LYS A 57 -12.32 0.70 -14.73
N ILE A 58 -11.67 0.47 -13.58
CA ILE A 58 -10.99 -0.81 -13.31
C ILE A 58 -12.00 -1.94 -13.26
N LEU A 59 -13.05 -1.80 -12.44
CA LEU A 59 -14.07 -2.83 -12.24
C LEU A 59 -14.78 -3.20 -13.54
N ASN A 60 -15.21 -2.20 -14.31
CA ASN A 60 -15.86 -2.42 -15.59
C ASN A 60 -14.97 -3.23 -16.56
N LYS A 61 -13.69 -2.88 -16.69
CA LYS A 61 -12.78 -3.63 -17.56
C LYS A 61 -12.50 -5.04 -17.06
N VAL A 62 -12.33 -5.23 -15.75
CA VAL A 62 -12.10 -6.57 -15.16
C VAL A 62 -13.31 -7.48 -15.37
N LEU A 63 -14.51 -6.98 -15.10
CA LEU A 63 -15.76 -7.75 -15.21
C LEU A 63 -16.18 -8.01 -16.67
N ASN A 64 -15.71 -7.21 -17.62
CA ASN A 64 -15.92 -7.46 -19.04
C ASN A 64 -15.08 -8.65 -19.58
N ILE A 65 -13.95 -8.95 -18.92
CA ILE A 65 -13.04 -10.01 -19.39
C ILE A 65 -13.19 -11.30 -18.58
N HIS A 66 -13.49 -11.16 -17.28
CA HIS A 66 -13.56 -12.28 -16.36
C HIS A 66 -14.94 -12.38 -15.70
N SER A 67 -15.39 -13.60 -15.43
CA SER A 67 -16.56 -13.81 -14.56
C SER A 67 -16.23 -13.37 -13.12
N PHE A 68 -17.22 -12.83 -12.42
CA PHE A 68 -17.07 -12.33 -11.04
C PHE A 68 -16.41 -13.35 -10.11
N SER A 69 -16.82 -14.63 -10.20
CA SER A 69 -16.27 -15.70 -9.36
C SER A 69 -14.74 -15.88 -9.49
N LYS A 70 -14.17 -15.55 -10.64
CA LYS A 70 -12.72 -15.64 -10.88
C LYS A 70 -11.95 -14.44 -10.35
N VAL A 71 -12.59 -13.27 -10.22
CA VAL A 71 -11.96 -12.01 -9.87
C VAL A 71 -12.42 -11.44 -8.53
N GLU A 72 -13.25 -12.17 -7.80
CA GLU A 72 -13.87 -11.72 -6.56
C GLU A 72 -12.85 -11.09 -5.59
N LYS A 73 -11.69 -11.72 -5.38
CA LYS A 73 -10.65 -11.20 -4.51
C LYS A 73 -10.08 -9.85 -4.97
N TYR A 74 -9.89 -9.69 -6.26
CA TYR A 74 -9.41 -8.43 -6.82
C TYR A 74 -10.46 -7.32 -6.68
N VAL A 75 -11.71 -7.65 -6.97
CA VAL A 75 -12.85 -6.74 -6.80
C VAL A 75 -13.01 -6.32 -5.35
N GLN A 76 -12.93 -7.25 -4.40
CA GLN A 76 -12.98 -6.97 -2.96
C GLN A 76 -11.92 -5.94 -2.54
N GLU A 77 -10.68 -6.08 -3.01
CA GLU A 77 -9.59 -5.14 -2.67
C GLU A 77 -9.84 -3.72 -3.21
N ILE A 78 -10.49 -3.59 -4.36
CA ILE A 78 -10.92 -2.28 -4.88
C ILE A 78 -12.03 -1.68 -3.99
N PHE A 79 -13.02 -2.48 -3.59
CA PHE A 79 -14.11 -2.02 -2.72
C PHE A 79 -13.65 -1.69 -1.29
N TRP A 80 -12.64 -2.36 -0.74
CA TRP A 80 -12.08 -2.00 0.56
C TRP A 80 -11.63 -0.54 0.60
N ARG A 81 -11.08 -0.04 -0.49
CA ARG A 81 -10.69 1.37 -0.59
C ARG A 81 -11.91 2.29 -0.47
N THR A 82 -12.98 2.02 -1.20
CA THR A 82 -14.23 2.80 -1.14
C THR A 82 -14.85 2.72 0.25
N TYR A 83 -14.89 1.54 0.84
CA TYR A 83 -15.39 1.32 2.20
C TYR A 83 -14.64 2.19 3.23
N TRP A 84 -13.32 2.13 3.25
CA TRP A 84 -12.53 2.88 4.23
C TRP A 84 -12.61 4.38 4.03
N LYS A 85 -12.74 4.86 2.81
CA LYS A 85 -13.00 6.29 2.54
C LYS A 85 -14.33 6.73 3.14
N GLY A 86 -15.42 6.02 2.84
CA GLY A 86 -16.72 6.31 3.41
C GLY A 86 -16.73 6.19 4.94
N TRP A 87 -16.04 5.21 5.50
CA TRP A 87 -15.91 5.06 6.95
C TRP A 87 -15.25 6.28 7.61
N LEU A 88 -14.17 6.81 7.01
CA LEU A 88 -13.49 8.00 7.50
C LEU A 88 -14.30 9.28 7.30
N GLU A 89 -15.05 9.40 6.20
CA GLU A 89 -15.93 10.53 5.94
C GLU A 89 -17.01 10.69 7.02
N HIS A 90 -17.49 9.57 7.58
CA HIS A 90 -18.46 9.56 8.68
C HIS A 90 -17.82 9.70 10.08
N ARG A 91 -16.49 9.82 10.16
CA ARG A 91 -15.74 9.93 11.43
C ARG A 91 -14.63 10.98 11.33
N PRO A 92 -14.99 12.27 11.18
CA PRO A 92 -14.02 13.35 10.99
C PRO A 92 -13.06 13.51 12.18
N ASP A 93 -13.53 13.17 13.38
CA ASP A 93 -12.73 13.27 14.61
C ASP A 93 -11.49 12.38 14.58
N VAL A 94 -11.56 11.21 13.93
CA VAL A 94 -10.41 10.30 13.78
C VAL A 94 -9.20 11.00 13.16
N TYR A 95 -9.42 11.84 12.16
CA TYR A 95 -8.33 12.58 11.51
C TYR A 95 -7.84 13.74 12.39
N SER A 96 -8.74 14.42 13.08
CA SER A 96 -8.38 15.52 14.00
C SER A 96 -7.55 15.00 15.17
N ASP A 97 -7.97 13.91 15.79
CA ASP A 97 -7.26 13.26 16.90
C ASP A 97 -5.87 12.78 16.44
N TYR A 98 -5.80 12.17 15.25
CA TYR A 98 -4.52 11.77 14.65
C TYR A 98 -3.55 12.96 14.51
N LEU A 99 -4.02 14.12 14.04
CA LEU A 99 -3.16 15.30 13.88
C LEU A 99 -2.66 15.84 15.22
N ILE A 100 -3.51 15.86 16.25
CA ILE A 100 -3.16 16.29 17.59
C ILE A 100 -2.10 15.35 18.17
N ASP A 101 -2.34 14.06 18.15
CA ASP A 101 -1.42 13.06 18.67
C ASP A 101 -0.07 13.09 17.95
N LYS A 102 -0.11 13.16 16.61
CA LYS A 102 1.09 13.24 15.79
C LYS A 102 1.97 14.43 16.17
N ASN A 103 1.38 15.62 16.39
CA ASN A 103 2.15 16.81 16.73
C ASN A 103 2.77 16.67 18.13
N ASN A 104 2.01 16.20 19.12
CA ASN A 104 2.50 15.98 20.47
C ASN A 104 3.65 14.96 20.49
N LEU A 105 3.45 13.81 19.83
CA LEU A 105 4.46 12.74 19.77
C LEU A 105 5.70 13.14 18.97
N TYR A 106 5.55 13.96 17.92
CA TYR A 106 6.70 14.40 17.13
C TYR A 106 7.70 15.16 18.00
N ASP A 107 7.24 16.08 18.87
CA ASP A 107 8.12 16.83 19.75
C ASP A 107 8.84 15.91 20.76
N ASP A 108 8.16 14.88 21.24
CA ASP A 108 8.73 13.90 22.16
C ASP A 108 9.79 12.99 21.52
N PHE A 109 9.65 12.68 20.22
CA PHE A 109 10.46 11.67 19.55
C PHE A 109 11.52 12.22 18.59
N LYS A 110 11.35 13.41 18.01
CA LYS A 110 12.19 13.97 16.93
C LYS A 110 13.70 13.93 17.16
N ASN A 111 14.13 14.01 18.43
CA ASN A 111 15.56 14.03 18.80
C ASN A 111 16.05 12.70 19.41
N LYS A 112 15.19 11.69 19.53
CA LYS A 112 15.58 10.42 20.13
C LYS A 112 16.38 9.58 19.12
N LYS A 113 17.57 9.16 19.50
CA LYS A 113 18.50 8.42 18.63
C LYS A 113 17.87 7.16 18.01
N TYR A 114 17.10 6.40 18.80
CA TYR A 114 16.46 5.18 18.31
C TYR A 114 15.38 5.47 17.27
N TYR A 115 14.62 6.57 17.41
CA TYR A 115 13.68 7.03 16.41
C TYR A 115 14.37 7.45 15.12
N LEU A 116 15.44 8.26 15.24
CA LEU A 116 16.23 8.68 14.08
C LEU A 116 16.88 7.50 13.36
N ASN A 117 17.35 6.49 14.10
CA ASN A 117 17.85 5.26 13.49
C ASN A 117 16.74 4.52 12.73
N ALA A 118 15.55 4.41 13.31
CA ALA A 118 14.43 3.71 12.66
C ALA A 118 14.00 4.39 11.35
N ILE A 119 13.78 5.71 11.35
CA ILE A 119 13.39 6.45 10.14
C ILE A 119 14.49 6.50 9.07
N ASN A 120 15.74 6.29 9.46
CA ASN A 120 16.87 6.26 8.52
C ASN A 120 17.27 4.85 8.07
N GLY A 121 16.58 3.81 8.56
CA GLY A 121 16.90 2.44 8.21
C GLY A 121 18.25 1.98 8.78
N ASN A 122 18.60 2.42 9.97
CA ASN A 122 19.84 2.12 10.69
C ASN A 122 19.57 1.35 11.99
N THR A 123 18.62 0.41 11.95
CA THR A 123 18.30 -0.48 13.06
C THR A 123 19.11 -1.77 13.00
N ASN A 124 19.02 -2.61 14.04
CA ASN A 124 19.62 -3.95 14.04
C ASN A 124 18.86 -4.97 13.19
N LEU A 125 17.77 -4.55 12.51
CA LEU A 125 16.92 -5.40 11.69
C LEU A 125 17.17 -5.09 10.20
N SER A 126 18.06 -5.85 9.57
CA SER A 126 18.50 -5.59 8.18
C SER A 126 17.34 -5.55 7.18
N PHE A 127 16.39 -6.47 7.29
CA PHE A 127 15.19 -6.51 6.43
C PHE A 127 14.31 -5.26 6.63
N PHE A 128 14.14 -4.77 7.86
CA PHE A 128 13.39 -3.53 8.14
C PHE A 128 14.10 -2.32 7.53
N ASN A 129 15.41 -2.25 7.62
CA ASN A 129 16.23 -1.19 7.02
C ASN A 129 16.07 -1.18 5.49
N THR A 130 16.01 -2.36 4.84
CA THR A 130 15.72 -2.47 3.42
C THR A 130 14.34 -1.89 3.08
N TRP A 131 13.31 -2.21 3.85
CA TRP A 131 11.96 -1.67 3.63
C TRP A 131 11.86 -0.16 3.84
N VAL A 132 12.61 0.40 4.82
CA VAL A 132 12.71 1.86 4.99
C VAL A 132 13.30 2.50 3.73
N ASN A 133 14.38 1.93 3.20
CA ASN A 133 15.02 2.42 1.98
C ASN A 133 14.11 2.29 0.75
N ASP A 134 13.39 1.18 0.61
CA ASP A 134 12.39 1.01 -0.45
C ASP A 134 11.29 2.06 -0.36
N LEU A 135 10.78 2.33 0.85
CA LEU A 135 9.76 3.35 1.06
C LEU A 135 10.26 4.75 0.70
N LYS A 136 11.49 5.09 1.11
CA LYS A 136 12.13 6.39 0.80
C LYS A 136 12.38 6.57 -0.70
N ASN A 137 12.87 5.53 -1.36
CA ASN A 137 13.32 5.60 -2.74
C ASN A 137 12.18 5.43 -3.77
N ARG A 138 11.17 4.62 -3.43
CA ARG A 138 10.08 4.23 -4.34
C ARG A 138 8.72 4.81 -3.93
N GLY A 139 8.56 5.25 -2.68
CA GLY A 139 7.26 5.67 -2.13
C GLY A 139 6.24 4.53 -2.02
N TYR A 140 6.69 3.27 -2.06
CA TYR A 140 5.82 2.11 -2.11
C TYR A 140 6.38 0.93 -1.32
N LEU A 141 5.49 0.27 -0.57
CA LEU A 141 5.72 -1.06 0.01
C LEU A 141 4.55 -1.97 -0.35
N HIS A 142 4.86 -3.24 -0.61
CA HIS A 142 3.84 -4.27 -0.78
C HIS A 142 2.94 -4.37 0.46
N ASN A 143 1.65 -4.67 0.28
CA ASN A 143 0.66 -4.65 1.38
C ASN A 143 1.06 -5.52 2.57
N HIS A 144 1.56 -6.73 2.34
CA HIS A 144 2.05 -7.60 3.43
C HIS A 144 3.26 -7.02 4.15
N ILE A 145 4.18 -6.41 3.40
CA ILE A 145 5.34 -5.73 3.99
C ILE A 145 4.90 -4.57 4.87
N ARG A 146 3.87 -3.80 4.48
CA ARG A 146 3.33 -2.72 5.33
C ARG A 146 2.80 -3.22 6.66
N MET A 147 2.13 -4.37 6.66
CA MET A 147 1.63 -4.98 7.91
C MET A 147 2.77 -5.37 8.83
N TRP A 148 3.81 -6.04 8.32
CA TRP A 148 5.00 -6.37 9.07
C TRP A 148 5.80 -5.13 9.50
N PHE A 149 5.92 -4.15 8.62
CA PHE A 149 6.57 -2.87 8.92
C PHE A 149 5.89 -2.18 10.10
N ALA A 150 4.57 -2.02 10.07
CA ALA A 150 3.79 -1.43 11.14
C ALA A 150 3.92 -2.23 12.46
N SER A 151 3.85 -3.56 12.38
CA SER A 151 4.01 -4.42 13.55
C SER A 151 5.38 -4.26 14.21
N ILE A 152 6.45 -4.25 13.42
CA ILE A 152 7.82 -4.06 13.93
C ILE A 152 7.99 -2.66 14.50
N TRP A 153 7.51 -1.64 13.79
CA TRP A 153 7.56 -0.25 14.24
C TRP A 153 6.93 -0.08 15.63
N ILE A 154 5.70 -0.59 15.79
CA ILE A 154 4.92 -0.40 17.01
C ILE A 154 5.39 -1.33 18.14
N PHE A 155 5.51 -2.63 17.86
CA PHE A 155 5.65 -3.64 18.91
C PHE A 155 7.11 -4.01 19.20
N THR A 156 8.00 -3.96 18.20
CA THR A 156 9.43 -4.28 18.38
C THR A 156 10.24 -3.04 18.70
N LEU A 157 10.09 -1.98 17.91
CA LEU A 157 10.83 -0.74 18.10
C LEU A 157 10.17 0.20 19.12
N LYS A 158 8.95 -0.11 19.56
CA LYS A 158 8.19 0.69 20.54
C LYS A 158 8.04 2.15 20.13
N LEU A 159 7.80 2.38 18.85
CA LEU A 159 7.59 3.70 18.27
C LEU A 159 6.08 3.98 18.08
N PRO A 160 5.66 5.26 18.15
CA PRO A 160 4.26 5.63 17.94
C PRO A 160 3.82 5.32 16.51
N TRP A 161 2.57 4.98 16.33
CA TRP A 161 2.01 4.61 15.02
C TRP A 161 1.59 5.82 14.17
N GLN A 162 1.44 6.99 14.79
CA GLN A 162 1.01 8.26 14.16
C GLN A 162 2.03 8.81 13.11
#